data_33e6c0a2a09ed5613858f3b1aa29e5d8
#
_entry.id   33e6c0a2a09ed5613858f3b1aa29e5d8
#
_cell.length_a   1.000
_cell.length_b   1.000
_cell.length_c   1.000
_cell.angle_alpha   90.00
_cell.angle_beta   90.00
_cell.angle_gamma   90.00
#
_symmetry.space_group_name_H-M   'P 1'
#
loop_
_entity.id
_entity.type
_entity.pdbx_description
1 polymer ?
#
loop_
_entity_poly.entity_id
_entity_poly.type
_entity_poly.pdbx_seq_one_letter_code
_entity_poly.pdbx_strand_id
1 'polypeptide(L)'
;RYSWIFVKTALIINYLGQGAWLLDQTNHPNASTAHLFTNGIFNVNIGNPFYAIMPNWFLLPGILIATLAAIIASQALISGSFTLVSEAIRLNLWPKMKINYPTEERGQLYIPGANMLLYVGCVIMVIYFQKSTNMEAAYGLAITLCMISTSMLFANYLVLHRIKPILIYLYLAVYLTIEFSFLIANLQKFEHGGYVTLIIGGLLFAVMYIWYRARKIKNRYIEFVRLENYIPKIQELSNDRTVPKYATHLVYMTSANNPNEIEHKVIYSILNKKPKRADIYWLVHIDTVDNPYTCEYKVDHIIPNDIIRIDFRLGFRMQPRINLMFRKVVEDLVANKEVNIFSRYESLPSNQTVGDFQFIVLEKYLSQDNDLPFLERVVMKFHFWLKEHSLSEEKGFGLDLANVTVEKFPLVVAPVTTLKLKRVDN
;
A
#
# COMPACT_ATOMS: atom_id res chain seq x y z
N ARG A 1 26.32 -15.75 -7.08
CA ARG A 1 26.21 -16.90 -8.00
C ARG A 1 26.72 -18.19 -7.35
N TYR A 2 27.94 -18.21 -6.76
CA TYR A 2 28.54 -19.40 -6.11
C TYR A 2 27.77 -19.86 -4.86
N SER A 3 27.29 -18.96 -4.03
CA SER A 3 26.50 -19.29 -2.84
C SER A 3 25.23 -20.08 -3.17
N TRP A 4 24.57 -19.77 -4.29
CA TRP A 4 23.40 -20.50 -4.75
C TRP A 4 23.69 -21.95 -5.15
N ILE A 5 24.81 -22.19 -5.83
CA ILE A 5 25.24 -23.55 -6.19
C ILE A 5 25.53 -24.34 -4.91
N PHE A 6 26.29 -23.75 -3.98
CA PHE A 6 26.62 -24.39 -2.71
C PHE A 6 25.36 -24.75 -1.89
N VAL A 7 24.44 -23.79 -1.71
CA VAL A 7 23.20 -24.00 -0.94
C VAL A 7 22.33 -25.08 -1.58
N LYS A 8 22.12 -25.04 -2.90
CA LYS A 8 21.31 -26.06 -3.59
C LYS A 8 21.91 -27.45 -3.47
N THR A 9 23.23 -27.57 -3.66
CA THR A 9 23.91 -28.85 -3.53
C THR A 9 23.80 -29.41 -2.11
N ALA A 10 24.00 -28.55 -1.09
CA ALA A 10 23.87 -28.94 0.32
C ALA A 10 22.43 -29.41 0.63
N LEU A 11 21.39 -28.72 0.11
CA LEU A 11 20.00 -29.12 0.29
C LEU A 11 19.68 -30.46 -0.36
N ILE A 12 20.16 -30.70 -1.60
CA ILE A 12 19.95 -31.97 -2.32
C ILE A 12 20.60 -33.12 -1.53
N ILE A 13 21.86 -32.93 -1.10
CA ILE A 13 22.59 -33.93 -0.31
C ILE A 13 21.85 -34.21 1.00
N ASN A 14 21.36 -33.18 1.67
CA ASN A 14 20.59 -33.33 2.90
C ASN A 14 19.31 -34.14 2.71
N TYR A 15 18.51 -33.86 1.67
CA TYR A 15 17.29 -34.61 1.38
C TYR A 15 17.58 -36.06 0.99
N LEU A 16 18.60 -36.30 0.14
CA LEU A 16 19.02 -37.65 -0.23
C LEU A 16 19.55 -38.42 0.99
N GLY A 17 20.31 -37.76 1.85
CA GLY A 17 20.83 -38.34 3.09
C GLY A 17 19.72 -38.75 4.06
N GLN A 18 18.72 -37.88 4.28
CA GLN A 18 17.56 -38.23 5.11
C GLN A 18 16.75 -39.39 4.51
N GLY A 19 16.53 -39.38 3.18
CA GLY A 19 15.83 -40.45 2.49
C GLY A 19 16.57 -41.80 2.61
N ALA A 20 17.88 -41.80 2.38
CA ALA A 20 18.71 -43.01 2.51
C ALA A 20 18.71 -43.54 3.95
N TRP A 21 18.83 -42.65 4.94
CA TRP A 21 18.77 -43.04 6.35
C TRP A 21 17.39 -43.63 6.73
N LEU A 22 16.29 -43.08 6.27
CA LEU A 22 14.96 -43.61 6.51
C LEU A 22 14.79 -45.01 5.91
N LEU A 23 15.28 -45.21 4.69
CA LEU A 23 15.22 -46.54 4.02
C LEU A 23 16.08 -47.59 4.75
N ASP A 24 17.28 -47.20 5.20
CA ASP A 24 18.16 -48.09 5.95
C ASP A 24 17.53 -48.49 7.29
N GLN A 25 17.01 -47.51 8.05
CA GLN A 25 16.37 -47.77 9.35
C GLN A 25 15.03 -48.54 9.22
N THR A 26 14.33 -48.45 8.10
CA THR A 26 13.13 -49.26 7.83
C THR A 26 13.50 -50.69 7.64
N ASN A 27 14.63 -51.00 6.97
CA ASN A 27 15.08 -52.34 6.69
C ASN A 27 15.91 -52.96 7.86
N HIS A 28 16.69 -52.08 8.56
CA HIS A 28 17.60 -52.49 9.64
C HIS A 28 17.47 -51.53 10.83
N PRO A 29 16.37 -51.59 11.62
CA PRO A 29 16.15 -50.67 12.73
C PRO A 29 17.22 -50.84 13.82
N ASN A 30 17.92 -49.77 14.15
CA ASN A 30 18.84 -49.74 15.30
C ASN A 30 18.08 -49.72 16.62
N ALA A 31 18.60 -50.33 17.68
CA ALA A 31 17.95 -50.35 19.00
C ALA A 31 17.63 -48.95 19.56
N SER A 32 18.46 -47.96 19.24
CA SER A 32 18.28 -46.55 19.65
C SER A 32 17.18 -45.81 18.88
N THR A 33 16.84 -46.25 17.65
CA THR A 33 15.89 -45.59 16.76
C THR A 33 14.61 -46.41 16.52
N ALA A 34 14.58 -47.65 17.01
CA ALA A 34 13.44 -48.55 16.83
C ALA A 34 12.11 -47.98 17.39
N HIS A 35 12.16 -47.18 18.44
CA HIS A 35 11.00 -46.50 19.04
C HIS A 35 10.41 -45.40 18.12
N LEU A 36 11.14 -44.93 17.11
CA LEU A 36 10.70 -43.93 16.13
C LEU A 36 9.89 -44.54 14.98
N PHE A 37 9.87 -45.87 14.87
CA PHE A 37 9.20 -46.61 13.82
C PHE A 37 8.02 -47.40 14.35
N THR A 38 6.87 -47.29 13.70
CA THR A 38 5.67 -48.08 13.98
C THR A 38 5.33 -48.91 12.71
N ASN A 39 5.39 -50.25 12.82
CA ASN A 39 5.17 -51.13 11.64
C ASN A 39 6.10 -50.84 10.46
N GLY A 40 7.35 -50.50 10.71
CA GLY A 40 8.32 -50.14 9.63
C GLY A 40 8.13 -48.74 9.03
N ILE A 41 7.19 -47.93 9.54
CA ILE A 41 6.98 -46.58 9.10
C ILE A 41 7.48 -45.58 10.17
N PHE A 42 8.26 -44.61 9.73
CA PHE A 42 8.76 -43.55 10.62
C PHE A 42 7.61 -42.74 11.19
N ASN A 43 7.54 -42.62 12.51
CA ASN A 43 6.49 -41.86 13.15
C ASN A 43 6.90 -40.40 13.38
N VAL A 44 6.46 -39.53 12.53
CA VAL A 44 6.75 -38.07 12.56
C VAL A 44 6.26 -37.40 13.84
N ASN A 45 5.28 -38.01 14.54
CA ASN A 45 4.78 -37.45 15.82
C ASN A 45 5.72 -37.72 17.01
N ILE A 46 6.64 -38.68 16.87
CA ILE A 46 7.57 -39.10 17.94
C ILE A 46 8.96 -38.49 17.68
N GLY A 47 9.36 -38.31 16.44
CA GLY A 47 10.69 -37.80 16.10
C GLY A 47 10.74 -37.02 14.77
N ASN A 48 11.83 -36.30 14.60
CA ASN A 48 12.13 -35.57 13.36
C ASN A 48 13.38 -36.22 12.70
N PRO A 49 13.29 -36.69 11.44
CA PRO A 49 14.43 -37.33 10.75
C PRO A 49 15.69 -36.49 10.73
N PHE A 50 15.56 -35.18 10.58
CA PHE A 50 16.66 -34.22 10.54
C PHE A 50 17.52 -34.28 11.82
N TYR A 51 16.90 -34.35 13.00
CA TYR A 51 17.61 -34.45 14.27
C TYR A 51 18.01 -35.88 14.61
N ALA A 52 17.21 -36.86 14.18
CA ALA A 52 17.47 -38.26 14.46
C ALA A 52 18.74 -38.83 13.77
N ILE A 53 19.11 -38.24 12.60
CA ILE A 53 20.34 -38.58 11.86
C ILE A 53 21.61 -38.00 12.49
N MET A 54 21.46 -37.00 13.39
CA MET A 54 22.60 -36.33 14.02
C MET A 54 23.23 -37.21 15.10
N PRO A 55 24.56 -37.29 15.15
CA PRO A 55 25.22 -37.93 16.28
C PRO A 55 25.01 -37.14 17.57
N ASN A 56 24.93 -37.84 18.72
CA ASN A 56 24.58 -37.24 20.03
C ASN A 56 25.45 -36.04 20.42
N TRP A 57 26.73 -36.06 20.04
CA TRP A 57 27.65 -34.94 20.32
C TRP A 57 27.34 -33.68 19.50
N PHE A 58 26.72 -33.83 18.35
CA PHE A 58 26.40 -32.71 17.46
C PHE A 58 24.94 -32.22 17.61
N LEU A 59 24.09 -32.94 18.30
CA LEU A 59 22.68 -32.61 18.41
C LEU A 59 22.45 -31.21 18.99
N LEU A 60 23.12 -30.84 20.09
CA LEU A 60 22.98 -29.52 20.71
C LEU A 60 23.50 -28.38 19.80
N PRO A 61 24.73 -28.45 19.22
CA PRO A 61 25.15 -27.50 18.21
C PRO A 61 24.21 -27.42 16.99
N GLY A 62 23.69 -28.56 16.52
CA GLY A 62 22.74 -28.65 15.41
C GLY A 62 21.44 -27.91 15.69
N ILE A 63 20.88 -28.05 16.89
CA ILE A 63 19.68 -27.31 17.32
C ILE A 63 19.95 -25.80 17.33
N LEU A 64 21.09 -25.37 17.87
CA LEU A 64 21.45 -23.95 17.88
C LEU A 64 21.58 -23.37 16.46
N ILE A 65 22.26 -24.08 15.56
CA ILE A 65 22.38 -23.66 14.16
C ILE A 65 21.03 -23.60 13.48
N ALA A 66 20.17 -24.61 13.67
CA ALA A 66 18.81 -24.62 13.12
C ALA A 66 17.96 -23.46 13.64
N THR A 67 18.09 -23.14 14.93
CA THR A 67 17.37 -22.00 15.54
C THR A 67 17.85 -20.67 14.93
N LEU A 68 19.15 -20.47 14.80
CA LEU A 68 19.71 -19.27 14.16
C LEU A 68 19.27 -19.16 12.69
N ALA A 69 19.27 -20.28 11.96
CA ALA A 69 18.77 -20.32 10.59
C ALA A 69 17.29 -19.95 10.49
N ALA A 70 16.44 -20.42 11.43
CA ALA A 70 15.04 -20.08 11.51
C ALA A 70 14.82 -18.58 11.79
N ILE A 71 15.64 -17.96 12.66
CA ILE A 71 15.60 -16.52 12.93
C ILE A 71 15.92 -15.72 11.65
N ILE A 72 16.99 -16.10 10.94
CA ILE A 72 17.39 -15.44 9.69
C ILE A 72 16.30 -15.58 8.63
N ALA A 73 15.72 -16.76 8.48
CA ALA A 73 14.61 -17.00 7.56
C ALA A 73 13.39 -16.17 7.89
N SER A 74 13.04 -16.03 9.17
CA SER A 74 11.96 -15.18 9.65
C SER A 74 12.19 -13.72 9.28
N GLN A 75 13.39 -13.18 9.47
CA GLN A 75 13.74 -11.81 9.08
C GLN A 75 13.58 -11.57 7.57
N ALA A 76 13.99 -12.54 6.75
CA ALA A 76 13.83 -12.46 5.29
C ALA A 76 12.36 -12.41 4.88
N LEU A 77 11.51 -13.24 5.50
CA LEU A 77 10.06 -13.25 5.25
C LEU A 77 9.38 -11.95 5.68
N ILE A 78 9.76 -11.38 6.83
CA ILE A 78 9.24 -10.10 7.31
C ILE A 78 9.61 -8.99 6.33
N SER A 79 10.86 -8.92 5.88
CA SER A 79 11.32 -7.94 4.90
C SER A 79 10.59 -8.06 3.55
N GLY A 80 10.39 -9.31 3.08
CA GLY A 80 9.58 -9.59 1.89
C GLY A 80 8.13 -9.14 2.03
N SER A 81 7.53 -9.37 3.20
CA SER A 81 6.15 -8.94 3.50
C SER A 81 6.01 -7.42 3.47
N PHE A 82 6.98 -6.66 4.02
CA PHE A 82 6.96 -5.20 3.94
C PHE A 82 7.03 -4.70 2.50
N THR A 83 7.84 -5.34 1.66
CA THR A 83 7.93 -5.00 0.23
C THR A 83 6.59 -5.23 -0.47
N LEU A 84 5.91 -6.36 -0.22
CA LEU A 84 4.59 -6.65 -0.78
C LEU A 84 3.54 -5.64 -0.33
N VAL A 85 3.51 -5.30 0.96
CA VAL A 85 2.58 -4.28 1.50
C VAL A 85 2.87 -2.91 0.88
N SER A 86 4.14 -2.53 0.74
CA SER A 86 4.54 -1.27 0.09
C SER A 86 4.04 -1.20 -1.36
N GLU A 87 4.22 -2.28 -2.12
CA GLU A 87 3.71 -2.34 -3.51
C GLU A 87 2.17 -2.32 -3.55
N ALA A 88 1.49 -2.99 -2.63
CA ALA A 88 0.03 -2.93 -2.54
C ALA A 88 -0.48 -1.50 -2.24
N ILE A 89 0.22 -0.74 -1.39
CA ILE A 89 -0.07 0.67 -1.11
C ILE A 89 0.15 1.51 -2.38
N ARG A 90 1.26 1.30 -3.11
CA ARG A 90 1.55 2.02 -4.37
C ARG A 90 0.50 1.76 -5.44
N LEU A 91 0.05 0.52 -5.58
CA LEU A 91 -1.03 0.14 -6.50
C LEU A 91 -2.41 0.59 -6.03
N ASN A 92 -2.48 1.25 -4.86
CA ASN A 92 -3.74 1.65 -4.22
C ASN A 92 -4.70 0.48 -3.97
N LEU A 93 -4.16 -0.67 -3.62
CA LEU A 93 -4.90 -1.86 -3.20
C LEU A 93 -4.96 -2.01 -1.68
N TRP A 94 -4.17 -1.23 -0.95
CA TRP A 94 -4.07 -1.26 0.50
C TRP A 94 -4.14 0.15 1.11
N PRO A 95 -4.65 0.32 2.34
CA PRO A 95 -4.65 1.62 3.04
C PRO A 95 -3.25 2.21 3.18
N LYS A 96 -3.14 3.53 3.10
CA LYS A 96 -1.85 4.20 3.28
C LYS A 96 -1.34 4.00 4.70
N MET A 97 -0.12 3.51 4.82
CA MET A 97 0.61 3.33 6.09
C MET A 97 1.91 4.13 6.06
N LYS A 98 2.42 4.47 7.24
CA LYS A 98 3.73 5.10 7.36
C LYS A 98 4.82 4.10 6.98
N ILE A 99 5.65 4.46 6.00
CA ILE A 99 6.80 3.68 5.55
C ILE A 99 8.06 4.41 5.98
N ASN A 100 8.92 3.73 6.71
CA ASN A 100 10.23 4.23 7.10
C ASN A 100 11.30 3.54 6.23
N TYR A 101 12.27 4.30 5.76
CA TYR A 101 13.42 3.80 4.98
C TYR A 101 14.67 3.95 5.83
N PRO A 102 15.12 2.91 6.56
CA PRO A 102 16.26 2.99 7.46
C PRO A 102 17.59 3.15 6.73
N THR A 103 17.67 2.71 5.49
CA THR A 103 18.88 2.78 4.67
C THR A 103 18.58 3.33 3.27
N GLU A 104 19.63 3.68 2.52
CA GLU A 104 19.53 4.11 1.13
C GLU A 104 19.34 2.96 0.14
N GLU A 105 19.50 1.72 0.58
CA GLU A 105 19.36 0.56 -0.29
C GLU A 105 17.89 0.25 -0.64
N ARG A 106 17.66 -0.06 -1.91
CA ARG A 106 16.34 -0.42 -2.41
C ARG A 106 15.88 -1.73 -1.77
N GLY A 107 14.68 -1.69 -1.18
CA GLY A 107 14.07 -2.88 -0.56
C GLY A 107 14.24 -2.97 0.96
N GLN A 108 15.10 -2.18 1.58
CA GLN A 108 15.15 -2.06 3.04
C GLN A 108 14.13 -1.01 3.49
N LEU A 109 12.96 -1.48 3.85
CA LEU A 109 11.86 -0.64 4.33
C LEU A 109 11.25 -1.25 5.58
N TYR A 110 10.72 -0.41 6.46
CA TYR A 110 10.04 -0.79 7.67
C TYR A 110 8.66 -0.15 7.76
N ILE A 111 7.64 -0.97 7.93
CA ILE A 111 6.24 -0.54 8.03
C ILE A 111 5.71 -0.95 9.40
N PRO A 112 5.64 -0.02 10.39
CA PRO A 112 5.25 -0.35 11.76
C PRO A 112 3.89 -1.05 11.85
N GLY A 113 2.89 -0.58 11.09
CA GLY A 113 1.56 -1.19 11.08
C GLY A 113 1.55 -2.62 10.52
N ALA A 114 2.31 -2.89 9.46
CA ALA A 114 2.46 -4.24 8.91
C ALA A 114 3.23 -5.15 9.88
N ASN A 115 4.25 -4.64 10.55
CA ASN A 115 4.99 -5.40 11.56
C ASN A 115 4.09 -5.82 12.73
N MET A 116 3.25 -4.93 13.22
CA MET A 116 2.29 -5.25 14.28
C MET A 116 1.27 -6.29 13.84
N LEU A 117 0.76 -6.17 12.60
CA LEU A 117 -0.17 -7.16 12.02
C LEU A 117 0.48 -8.55 11.91
N LEU A 118 1.73 -8.62 11.44
CA LEU A 118 2.49 -9.87 11.36
C LEU A 118 2.74 -10.47 12.75
N TYR A 119 3.13 -9.65 13.73
CA TYR A 119 3.36 -10.08 15.10
C TYR A 119 2.09 -10.69 15.70
N VAL A 120 0.97 -9.98 15.64
CA VAL A 120 -0.32 -10.47 16.15
C VAL A 120 -0.75 -11.74 15.40
N GLY A 121 -0.59 -11.77 14.09
CA GLY A 121 -0.85 -12.96 13.28
C GLY A 121 -0.02 -14.16 13.71
N CYS A 122 1.28 -14.00 13.91
CA CYS A 122 2.16 -15.07 14.40
C CYS A 122 1.72 -15.59 15.78
N VAL A 123 1.41 -14.70 16.71
CA VAL A 123 0.93 -15.08 18.05
C VAL A 123 -0.36 -15.89 17.96
N ILE A 124 -1.33 -15.44 17.16
CA ILE A 124 -2.60 -16.15 16.94
C ILE A 124 -2.32 -17.55 16.35
N MET A 125 -1.45 -17.66 15.36
CA MET A 125 -1.11 -18.94 14.72
C MET A 125 -0.46 -19.91 15.70
N VAL A 126 0.47 -19.44 16.56
CA VAL A 126 1.11 -20.28 17.59
C VAL A 126 0.11 -20.79 18.61
N ILE A 127 -0.77 -19.91 19.11
CA ILE A 127 -1.80 -20.27 20.08
C ILE A 127 -2.82 -21.25 19.47
N TYR A 128 -3.19 -21.03 18.21
CA TYR A 128 -4.19 -21.85 17.53
C TYR A 128 -3.68 -23.25 17.20
N PHE A 129 -2.53 -23.36 16.58
CA PHE A 129 -2.03 -24.67 16.12
C PHE A 129 -1.36 -25.50 17.22
N GLN A 130 -0.64 -24.88 18.14
CA GLN A 130 0.09 -25.51 19.25
C GLN A 130 1.12 -26.58 18.83
N LYS A 131 0.91 -27.27 17.71
CA LYS A 131 1.77 -28.32 17.15
C LYS A 131 2.29 -27.92 15.77
N SER A 132 3.58 -28.15 15.51
CA SER A 132 4.22 -27.84 14.22
C SER A 132 3.61 -28.61 13.05
N THR A 133 3.18 -29.85 13.25
CA THR A 133 2.57 -30.70 12.20
C THR A 133 1.29 -30.08 11.61
N ASN A 134 0.49 -29.41 12.42
CA ASN A 134 -0.71 -28.70 11.94
C ASN A 134 -0.36 -27.42 11.19
N MET A 135 0.71 -26.73 11.63
CA MET A 135 1.22 -25.54 10.91
C MET A 135 1.77 -25.91 9.53
N GLU A 136 2.39 -27.09 9.38
CA GLU A 136 2.93 -27.56 8.11
C GLU A 136 1.84 -27.69 7.04
N ALA A 137 0.63 -28.11 7.41
CA ALA A 137 -0.50 -28.21 6.48
C ALA A 137 -0.93 -26.84 5.93
N ALA A 138 -1.01 -25.83 6.81
CA ALA A 138 -1.33 -24.46 6.43
C ALA A 138 -0.22 -23.85 5.55
N TYR A 139 1.04 -24.03 5.94
CA TYR A 139 2.21 -23.53 5.25
C TYR A 139 2.36 -24.18 3.85
N GLY A 140 2.20 -25.50 3.75
CA GLY A 140 2.30 -26.22 2.49
C GLY A 140 1.28 -25.74 1.45
N LEU A 141 0.03 -25.50 1.86
CA LEU A 141 -1.00 -24.97 0.97
C LEU A 141 -0.69 -23.53 0.55
N ALA A 142 -0.24 -22.66 1.46
CA ALA A 142 0.14 -21.29 1.15
C ALA A 142 1.26 -21.22 0.12
N ILE A 143 2.32 -22.01 0.31
CA ILE A 143 3.46 -22.06 -0.62
C ILE A 143 3.02 -22.54 -2.00
N THR A 144 2.25 -23.60 -2.07
CA THR A 144 1.82 -24.18 -3.35
C THR A 144 0.99 -23.19 -4.17
N LEU A 145 0.07 -22.47 -3.53
CA LEU A 145 -0.71 -21.42 -4.18
C LEU A 145 0.19 -20.25 -4.66
N CYS A 146 1.19 -19.88 -3.85
CA CYS A 146 2.16 -18.87 -4.23
C CYS A 146 3.02 -19.31 -5.43
N MET A 147 3.47 -20.57 -5.46
CA MET A 147 4.23 -21.13 -6.59
C MET A 147 3.43 -21.08 -7.89
N ILE A 148 2.18 -21.55 -7.89
CA ILE A 148 1.28 -21.51 -9.05
C ILE A 148 1.10 -20.06 -9.54
N SER A 149 0.84 -19.12 -8.61
CA SER A 149 0.71 -17.70 -8.96
C SER A 149 1.97 -17.12 -9.56
N THR A 150 3.14 -17.49 -9.03
CA THR A 150 4.46 -17.04 -9.53
C THR A 150 4.72 -17.59 -10.93
N SER A 151 4.42 -18.88 -11.17
CA SER A 151 4.58 -19.51 -12.49
C SER A 151 3.70 -18.87 -13.55
N MET A 152 2.45 -18.52 -13.21
CA MET A 152 1.55 -17.78 -14.10
C MET A 152 2.06 -16.37 -14.40
N LEU A 153 2.53 -15.63 -13.37
CA LEU A 153 3.11 -14.29 -13.55
C LEU A 153 4.36 -14.33 -14.42
N PHE A 154 5.22 -15.33 -14.20
CA PHE A 154 6.43 -15.49 -14.99
C PHE A 154 6.12 -15.83 -16.46
N ALA A 155 5.08 -16.64 -16.71
CA ALA A 155 4.61 -16.89 -18.08
C ALA A 155 4.17 -15.60 -18.77
N ASN A 156 3.41 -14.73 -18.08
CA ASN A 156 3.04 -13.40 -18.60
C ASN A 156 4.27 -12.53 -18.88
N TYR A 157 5.27 -12.56 -18.01
CA TYR A 157 6.54 -11.86 -18.22
C TYR A 157 7.24 -12.34 -19.51
N LEU A 158 7.29 -13.67 -19.75
CA LEU A 158 7.87 -14.24 -20.97
C LEU A 158 7.09 -13.81 -22.25
N VAL A 159 5.77 -13.71 -22.17
CA VAL A 159 4.94 -13.18 -23.26
C VAL A 159 5.30 -11.73 -23.59
N LEU A 160 5.41 -10.88 -22.57
CA LEU A 160 5.80 -9.46 -22.74
C LEU A 160 7.19 -9.30 -23.37
N HIS A 161 8.12 -10.24 -23.08
CA HIS A 161 9.46 -10.28 -23.68
C HIS A 161 9.50 -10.98 -25.04
N ARG A 162 8.35 -11.29 -25.64
CA ARG A 162 8.21 -11.90 -26.98
C ARG A 162 8.98 -13.21 -27.12
N ILE A 163 9.08 -14.02 -26.08
CA ILE A 163 9.62 -15.36 -26.13
C ILE A 163 8.71 -16.25 -26.97
N LYS A 164 9.28 -17.24 -27.69
CA LYS A 164 8.52 -18.17 -28.54
C LYS A 164 7.42 -18.86 -27.74
N PRO A 165 6.16 -18.85 -28.18
CA PRO A 165 5.03 -19.39 -27.42
C PRO A 165 5.20 -20.86 -27.01
N ILE A 166 5.84 -21.66 -27.86
CA ILE A 166 6.09 -23.08 -27.57
C ILE A 166 6.93 -23.29 -26.31
N LEU A 167 7.93 -22.41 -26.05
CA LEU A 167 8.74 -22.49 -24.85
C LEU A 167 7.94 -22.09 -23.61
N ILE A 168 7.00 -21.15 -23.74
CA ILE A 168 6.12 -20.72 -22.65
C ILE A 168 5.15 -21.85 -22.28
N TYR A 169 4.56 -22.49 -23.28
CA TYR A 169 3.68 -23.64 -23.04
C TYR A 169 4.43 -24.84 -22.44
N LEU A 170 5.64 -25.12 -22.91
CA LEU A 170 6.49 -26.16 -22.33
C LEU A 170 6.84 -25.87 -20.88
N TYR A 171 7.23 -24.60 -20.57
CA TYR A 171 7.48 -24.15 -19.21
C TYR A 171 6.25 -24.36 -18.31
N LEU A 172 5.07 -23.86 -18.74
CA LEU A 172 3.83 -24.02 -17.99
C LEU A 172 3.44 -25.50 -17.80
N ALA A 173 3.56 -26.32 -18.85
CA ALA A 173 3.23 -27.74 -18.75
C ALA A 173 4.08 -28.44 -17.70
N VAL A 174 5.38 -28.23 -17.68
CA VAL A 174 6.29 -28.86 -16.71
C VAL A 174 6.02 -28.35 -15.29
N TYR A 175 6.05 -27.01 -15.10
CA TYR A 175 5.94 -26.45 -13.75
C TYR A 175 4.55 -26.64 -13.15
N LEU A 176 3.47 -26.38 -13.90
CA LEU A 176 2.12 -26.59 -13.39
C LEU A 176 1.83 -28.06 -13.06
N THR A 177 2.35 -29.03 -13.83
CA THR A 177 2.19 -30.45 -13.49
C THR A 177 2.79 -30.76 -12.13
N ILE A 178 4.00 -30.29 -11.86
CA ILE A 178 4.67 -30.46 -10.56
C ILE A 178 3.89 -29.75 -9.45
N GLU A 179 3.53 -28.49 -9.67
CA GLU A 179 2.84 -27.65 -8.67
C GLU A 179 1.45 -28.16 -8.35
N PHE A 180 0.69 -28.66 -9.34
CA PHE A 180 -0.60 -29.30 -9.11
C PHE A 180 -0.49 -30.62 -8.37
N SER A 181 0.57 -31.41 -8.58
CA SER A 181 0.80 -32.62 -7.80
C SER A 181 1.02 -32.29 -6.31
N PHE A 182 1.80 -31.22 -6.01
CA PHE A 182 1.93 -30.70 -4.64
C PHE A 182 0.63 -30.14 -4.09
N LEU A 183 -0.17 -29.46 -4.93
CA LEU A 183 -1.46 -28.93 -4.50
C LEU A 183 -2.40 -30.06 -4.07
N ILE A 184 -2.50 -31.13 -4.84
CA ILE A 184 -3.32 -32.30 -4.52
C ILE A 184 -2.86 -32.93 -3.20
N ALA A 185 -1.54 -33.10 -3.02
CA ALA A 185 -0.98 -33.64 -1.77
C ALA A 185 -1.28 -32.75 -0.55
N ASN A 186 -1.20 -31.44 -0.70
CA ASN A 186 -1.53 -30.50 0.39
C ASN A 186 -3.03 -30.41 0.67
N LEU A 187 -3.89 -30.58 -0.36
CA LEU A 187 -5.34 -30.62 -0.18
C LEU A 187 -5.80 -31.82 0.66
N GLN A 188 -5.09 -32.93 0.66
CA GLN A 188 -5.38 -34.07 1.54
C GLN A 188 -5.22 -33.70 3.01
N LYS A 189 -4.36 -32.72 3.34
CA LYS A 189 -4.13 -32.19 4.69
C LYS A 189 -5.03 -30.97 5.02
N PHE A 190 -6.01 -30.67 4.16
CA PHE A 190 -6.85 -29.47 4.29
C PHE A 190 -7.57 -29.40 5.65
N GLU A 191 -8.19 -30.51 6.09
CA GLU A 191 -8.90 -30.58 7.37
C GLU A 191 -7.98 -30.45 8.59
N HIS A 192 -6.69 -30.73 8.45
CA HIS A 192 -5.70 -30.66 9.51
C HIS A 192 -5.05 -29.27 9.68
N GLY A 193 -5.63 -28.24 9.06
CA GLY A 193 -5.17 -26.85 9.23
C GLY A 193 -4.99 -26.06 7.93
N GLY A 194 -5.04 -26.73 6.76
CA GLY A 194 -4.91 -26.04 5.45
C GLY A 194 -5.98 -24.98 5.19
N TYR A 195 -7.19 -25.15 5.72
CA TYR A 195 -8.28 -24.19 5.59
C TYR A 195 -7.97 -22.80 6.19
N VAL A 196 -7.12 -22.73 7.21
CA VAL A 196 -6.72 -21.47 7.86
C VAL A 196 -6.03 -20.57 6.88
N THR A 197 -5.20 -21.10 5.99
CA THR A 197 -4.53 -20.35 4.91
C THR A 197 -5.54 -19.68 3.99
N LEU A 198 -6.62 -20.39 3.60
CA LEU A 198 -7.64 -19.80 2.74
C LEU A 198 -8.46 -18.73 3.46
N ILE A 199 -8.72 -18.89 4.77
CA ILE A 199 -9.41 -17.86 5.56
C ILE A 199 -8.56 -16.59 5.62
N ILE A 200 -7.28 -16.70 5.97
CA ILE A 200 -6.37 -15.54 6.07
C ILE A 200 -6.18 -14.89 4.70
N GLY A 201 -5.89 -15.69 3.67
CA GLY A 201 -5.75 -15.20 2.30
C GLY A 201 -7.02 -14.52 1.79
N GLY A 202 -8.18 -15.12 2.04
CA GLY A 202 -9.49 -14.57 1.70
C GLY A 202 -9.78 -13.25 2.41
N LEU A 203 -9.42 -13.14 3.69
CA LEU A 203 -9.59 -11.91 4.48
C LEU A 203 -8.70 -10.78 3.91
N LEU A 204 -7.42 -11.06 3.65
CA LEU A 204 -6.51 -10.08 3.04
C LEU A 204 -6.99 -9.67 1.65
N PHE A 205 -7.42 -10.64 0.83
CA PHE A 205 -7.99 -10.37 -0.48
C PHE A 205 -9.26 -9.52 -0.40
N ALA A 206 -10.14 -9.80 0.56
CA ALA A 206 -11.35 -9.01 0.79
C ALA A 206 -11.03 -7.55 1.12
N VAL A 207 -10.03 -7.29 1.99
CA VAL A 207 -9.57 -5.93 2.29
C VAL A 207 -9.06 -5.23 1.03
N MET A 208 -8.21 -5.90 0.23
CA MET A 208 -7.70 -5.36 -1.03
C MET A 208 -8.83 -5.09 -2.03
N TYR A 209 -9.76 -6.02 -2.18
CA TYR A 209 -10.90 -5.88 -3.09
C TYR A 209 -11.82 -4.73 -2.69
N ILE A 210 -12.13 -4.60 -1.39
CA ILE A 210 -12.95 -3.51 -0.85
C ILE A 210 -12.27 -2.16 -1.12
N TRP A 211 -10.96 -2.08 -0.87
CA TRP A 211 -10.20 -0.85 -1.11
C TRP A 211 -10.20 -0.46 -2.59
N TYR A 212 -9.92 -1.41 -3.47
CA TYR A 212 -9.97 -1.22 -4.92
C TYR A 212 -11.37 -0.79 -5.40
N ARG A 213 -12.41 -1.51 -4.95
CA ARG A 213 -13.79 -1.25 -5.37
C ARG A 213 -14.29 0.11 -4.90
N ALA A 214 -14.01 0.45 -3.65
CA ALA A 214 -14.37 1.75 -3.09
C ALA A 214 -13.70 2.91 -3.84
N ARG A 215 -12.42 2.74 -4.22
CA ARG A 215 -11.73 3.72 -5.06
C ARG A 215 -12.39 3.87 -6.43
N LYS A 216 -12.74 2.77 -7.07
CA LYS A 216 -13.44 2.79 -8.37
C LYS A 216 -14.79 3.51 -8.27
N ILE A 217 -15.53 3.29 -7.18
CA ILE A 217 -16.76 4.02 -6.89
C ILE A 217 -16.46 5.51 -6.69
N LYS A 218 -15.50 5.87 -5.83
CA LYS A 218 -15.10 7.27 -5.60
C LYS A 218 -14.73 7.99 -6.89
N ASN A 219 -13.94 7.36 -7.74
CA ASN A 219 -13.45 7.99 -8.97
C ASN A 219 -14.55 8.27 -10.01
N ARG A 220 -15.67 7.55 -9.99
CA ARG A 220 -16.83 7.84 -10.84
C ARG A 220 -17.49 9.20 -10.55
N TYR A 221 -17.28 9.71 -9.34
CA TYR A 221 -17.97 10.91 -8.84
C TYR A 221 -16.98 12.06 -8.55
N ILE A 222 -15.74 11.96 -9.06
CA ILE A 222 -14.84 13.09 -9.14
C ILE A 222 -15.09 13.76 -10.47
N GLU A 223 -15.74 14.91 -10.43
CA GLU A 223 -15.92 15.75 -11.59
C GLU A 223 -14.70 16.66 -11.72
N PHE A 224 -14.04 16.57 -12.87
CA PHE A 224 -13.03 17.52 -13.29
C PHE A 224 -13.69 18.53 -14.22
N VAL A 225 -13.39 19.79 -14.00
CA VAL A 225 -13.88 20.90 -14.82
C VAL A 225 -12.70 21.63 -15.43
N ARG A 226 -12.91 22.23 -16.59
CA ARG A 226 -11.89 23.09 -17.22
C ARG A 226 -11.70 24.33 -16.38
N LEU A 227 -10.47 24.57 -15.97
CA LEU A 227 -10.12 25.72 -15.13
C LEU A 227 -10.41 27.04 -15.84
N GLU A 228 -10.20 27.10 -17.15
CA GLU A 228 -10.44 28.28 -18.00
C GLU A 228 -11.85 28.90 -17.79
N ASN A 229 -12.86 28.06 -17.59
CA ASN A 229 -14.23 28.51 -17.40
C ASN A 229 -14.48 29.25 -16.08
N TYR A 230 -13.58 29.09 -15.11
CA TYR A 230 -13.73 29.65 -13.76
C TYR A 230 -12.71 30.74 -13.47
N ILE A 231 -11.68 30.91 -14.30
CA ILE A 231 -10.66 31.95 -14.15
C ILE A 231 -11.29 33.34 -13.98
N PRO A 232 -12.24 33.80 -14.82
CA PRO A 232 -12.81 35.15 -14.66
C PRO A 232 -13.49 35.34 -13.30
N LYS A 233 -14.19 34.31 -12.81
CA LYS A 233 -14.88 34.35 -11.50
C LYS A 233 -13.91 34.37 -10.33
N ILE A 234 -12.77 33.67 -10.42
CA ILE A 234 -11.73 33.67 -9.38
C ILE A 234 -11.06 35.04 -9.35
N GLN A 235 -10.78 35.64 -10.50
CA GLN A 235 -10.22 36.99 -10.60
C GLN A 235 -11.17 38.05 -10.07
N GLU A 236 -12.46 37.95 -10.37
CA GLU A 236 -13.49 38.84 -9.84
C GLU A 236 -13.50 38.76 -8.30
N LEU A 237 -13.48 37.53 -7.72
CA LEU A 237 -13.41 37.32 -6.28
C LEU A 237 -12.11 37.87 -5.68
N SER A 238 -10.95 37.69 -6.33
CA SER A 238 -9.65 38.20 -5.86
C SER A 238 -9.68 39.73 -5.73
N ASN A 239 -10.35 40.40 -6.63
CA ASN A 239 -10.46 41.87 -6.68
C ASN A 239 -11.62 42.44 -5.85
N ASP A 240 -12.57 41.61 -5.43
CA ASP A 240 -13.74 42.06 -4.67
C ASP A 240 -13.38 42.39 -3.21
N ARG A 241 -13.28 43.69 -2.93
CA ARG A 241 -12.98 44.19 -1.58
C ARG A 241 -14.15 44.10 -0.59
N THR A 242 -15.36 43.81 -1.06
CA THR A 242 -16.53 43.61 -0.19
C THR A 242 -16.45 42.30 0.56
N VAL A 243 -15.75 41.30 -0.01
CA VAL A 243 -15.49 39.99 0.62
C VAL A 243 -14.24 40.08 1.49
N PRO A 244 -14.30 39.79 2.78
CA PRO A 244 -13.13 39.79 3.66
C PRO A 244 -12.06 38.84 3.13
N LYS A 245 -10.79 39.28 3.13
CA LYS A 245 -9.66 38.47 2.72
C LYS A 245 -9.53 37.24 3.63
N TYR A 246 -9.49 36.06 3.04
CA TYR A 246 -9.35 34.80 3.77
C TYR A 246 -7.86 34.51 4.08
N ALA A 247 -6.99 34.72 3.10
CA ALA A 247 -5.53 34.60 3.21
C ALA A 247 -4.87 35.38 2.09
N THR A 248 -3.59 35.73 2.22
CA THR A 248 -2.80 36.29 1.11
C THR A 248 -2.52 35.21 0.08
N HIS A 249 -2.08 34.03 0.54
CA HIS A 249 -1.76 32.90 -0.32
C HIS A 249 -2.61 31.69 0.08
N LEU A 250 -3.45 31.22 -0.83
CA LEU A 250 -4.34 30.08 -0.62
C LEU A 250 -3.87 28.88 -1.43
N VAL A 251 -3.48 27.81 -0.75
CA VAL A 251 -2.85 26.64 -1.36
C VAL A 251 -3.81 25.45 -1.35
N TYR A 252 -4.21 25.00 -2.52
CA TYR A 252 -5.05 23.80 -2.71
C TYR A 252 -4.24 22.62 -3.21
N MET A 253 -4.43 21.47 -2.58
CA MET A 253 -3.93 20.20 -3.11
C MET A 253 -4.89 19.69 -4.18
N THR A 254 -4.40 19.44 -5.40
CA THR A 254 -5.18 18.91 -6.53
C THR A 254 -4.71 17.53 -6.96
N SER A 255 -5.63 16.69 -7.39
CA SER A 255 -5.36 15.37 -7.99
C SER A 255 -5.48 15.39 -9.52
N ALA A 256 -5.74 16.53 -10.12
CA ALA A 256 -5.87 16.67 -11.56
C ALA A 256 -4.50 16.53 -12.25
N ASN A 257 -4.32 15.50 -13.07
CA ASN A 257 -3.11 15.28 -13.85
C ASN A 257 -2.96 16.27 -15.01
N ASN A 258 -4.09 16.73 -15.57
CA ASN A 258 -4.09 17.70 -16.66
C ASN A 258 -4.02 19.12 -16.06
N PRO A 259 -3.04 19.95 -16.48
CA PRO A 259 -2.93 21.33 -16.01
C PRO A 259 -4.15 22.21 -16.25
N ASN A 260 -4.91 21.91 -17.30
CA ASN A 260 -6.11 22.68 -17.68
C ASN A 260 -7.37 22.26 -16.91
N GLU A 261 -7.27 21.25 -16.08
CA GLU A 261 -8.41 20.72 -15.34
C GLU A 261 -8.20 20.85 -13.81
N ILE A 262 -9.29 20.98 -13.10
CA ILE A 262 -9.33 21.03 -11.65
C ILE A 262 -10.57 20.31 -11.15
N GLU A 263 -10.54 19.78 -9.92
CA GLU A 263 -11.74 19.20 -9.32
C GLU A 263 -12.80 20.28 -9.08
N HIS A 264 -14.02 20.01 -9.50
CA HIS A 264 -15.17 20.89 -9.25
C HIS A 264 -15.31 21.30 -7.77
N LYS A 265 -14.93 20.41 -6.85
CA LYS A 265 -14.98 20.68 -5.39
C LYS A 265 -13.97 21.73 -4.94
N VAL A 266 -12.84 21.89 -5.60
CA VAL A 266 -11.89 22.99 -5.33
C VAL A 266 -12.55 24.30 -5.71
N ILE A 267 -13.15 24.38 -6.90
CA ILE A 267 -13.89 25.57 -7.35
C ILE A 267 -15.04 25.90 -6.41
N TYR A 268 -15.81 24.86 -6.01
CA TYR A 268 -16.90 25.02 -5.06
C TYR A 268 -16.39 25.53 -3.68
N SER A 269 -15.25 25.05 -3.22
CA SER A 269 -14.61 25.53 -1.99
C SER A 269 -14.21 27.01 -2.08
N ILE A 270 -13.69 27.45 -3.22
CA ILE A 270 -13.25 28.82 -3.45
C ILE A 270 -14.46 29.77 -3.55
N LEU A 271 -15.43 29.42 -4.39
CA LEU A 271 -16.51 30.37 -4.79
C LEU A 271 -17.79 30.25 -3.96
N ASN A 272 -18.20 29.01 -3.61
CA ASN A 272 -19.55 28.75 -3.09
C ASN A 272 -19.57 28.48 -1.59
N LYS A 273 -18.57 27.75 -1.05
CA LYS A 273 -18.53 27.44 0.38
C LYS A 273 -17.78 28.52 1.13
N LYS A 274 -18.46 29.62 1.51
CA LYS A 274 -17.86 30.81 2.07
C LYS A 274 -16.76 31.35 1.16
N PRO A 275 -17.07 32.23 0.22
CA PRO A 275 -16.10 32.73 -0.76
C PRO A 275 -14.77 33.09 -0.11
N LYS A 276 -13.70 32.51 -0.60
CA LYS A 276 -12.36 32.65 -0.01
C LYS A 276 -11.53 33.55 -0.90
N ARG A 277 -11.60 34.83 -0.62
CA ARG A 277 -10.79 35.83 -1.28
C ARG A 277 -9.33 35.65 -0.88
N ALA A 278 -8.46 35.49 -1.86
CA ALA A 278 -7.02 35.46 -1.72
C ALA A 278 -6.36 36.31 -2.78
N ASP A 279 -5.12 36.73 -2.56
CA ASP A 279 -4.36 37.49 -3.56
C ASP A 279 -3.72 36.55 -4.57
N ILE A 280 -3.28 35.35 -4.13
CA ILE A 280 -2.72 34.32 -4.99
C ILE A 280 -3.29 32.96 -4.61
N TYR A 281 -3.80 32.24 -5.62
CA TYR A 281 -4.27 30.86 -5.51
C TYR A 281 -3.20 29.93 -6.06
N TRP A 282 -2.76 29.00 -5.21
CA TRP A 282 -1.77 27.99 -5.55
C TRP A 282 -2.45 26.64 -5.73
N LEU A 283 -2.23 25.98 -6.85
CA LEU A 283 -2.72 24.65 -7.15
C LEU A 283 -1.54 23.69 -7.13
N VAL A 284 -1.47 22.83 -6.12
CA VAL A 284 -0.33 21.94 -5.92
C VAL A 284 -0.72 20.50 -6.27
N HIS A 285 -0.04 19.94 -7.26
CA HIS A 285 -0.17 18.56 -7.68
C HIS A 285 1.09 17.75 -7.36
N ILE A 286 0.92 16.46 -7.03
CA ILE A 286 2.02 15.54 -6.73
C ILE A 286 1.90 14.33 -7.62
N ASP A 287 2.89 14.14 -8.48
CA ASP A 287 3.06 12.95 -9.29
C ASP A 287 4.19 12.08 -8.72
N THR A 288 3.94 10.77 -8.58
CA THR A 288 4.94 9.82 -8.07
C THR A 288 5.55 9.06 -9.22
N VAL A 289 6.86 9.24 -9.43
CA VAL A 289 7.62 8.61 -10.52
C VAL A 289 8.39 7.39 -10.06
N ASP A 290 8.75 6.52 -11.01
CA ASP A 290 9.42 5.23 -10.75
C ASP A 290 10.90 5.37 -10.32
N ASN A 291 11.53 6.51 -10.59
CA ASN A 291 12.87 6.78 -10.12
C ASN A 291 12.87 7.05 -8.60
N PRO A 292 13.75 6.41 -7.82
CA PRO A 292 13.66 6.43 -6.36
C PRO A 292 13.89 7.82 -5.73
N TYR A 293 14.75 8.65 -6.30
CA TYR A 293 15.20 9.91 -5.70
C TYR A 293 14.85 11.15 -6.52
N THR A 294 13.98 11.03 -7.49
CA THR A 294 13.52 12.21 -8.25
C THR A 294 12.88 13.21 -7.30
N CYS A 295 13.30 14.46 -7.37
CA CYS A 295 12.70 15.58 -6.64
C CYS A 295 12.74 16.79 -7.56
N GLU A 296 11.75 16.87 -8.44
CA GLU A 296 11.63 17.89 -9.46
C GLU A 296 10.32 18.64 -9.28
N TYR A 297 10.27 19.89 -9.72
CA TYR A 297 9.04 20.65 -9.74
C TYR A 297 8.92 21.41 -11.08
N LYS A 298 7.69 21.66 -11.46
CA LYS A 298 7.33 22.51 -12.59
C LYS A 298 6.36 23.56 -12.11
N VAL A 299 6.55 24.80 -12.53
CA VAL A 299 5.64 25.90 -12.24
C VAL A 299 4.98 26.35 -13.53
N ASP A 300 3.67 26.42 -13.53
CA ASP A 300 2.87 26.97 -14.61
C ASP A 300 2.10 28.20 -14.07
N HIS A 301 2.45 29.38 -14.57
CA HIS A 301 1.75 30.63 -14.28
C HIS A 301 0.49 30.68 -15.15
N ILE A 302 -0.64 30.16 -14.64
CA ILE A 302 -1.92 30.19 -15.36
C ILE A 302 -2.37 31.64 -15.53
N ILE A 303 -2.27 32.41 -14.43
CA ILE A 303 -2.39 33.86 -14.45
C ILE A 303 -1.26 34.44 -13.59
N PRO A 304 -0.42 35.29 -14.14
CA PRO A 304 0.67 35.89 -13.38
C PRO A 304 0.16 36.62 -12.13
N ASN A 305 0.74 36.32 -11.00
CA ASN A 305 0.42 36.90 -9.68
C ASN A 305 -1.03 36.69 -9.17
N ASP A 306 -1.78 35.71 -9.71
CA ASP A 306 -3.13 35.40 -9.28
C ASP A 306 -3.34 33.89 -9.15
N ILE A 307 -3.10 33.10 -10.22
CA ILE A 307 -3.28 31.65 -10.20
C ILE A 307 -2.00 30.97 -10.68
N ILE A 308 -1.37 30.21 -9.79
CA ILE A 308 -0.10 29.51 -10.03
C ILE A 308 -0.30 28.03 -9.75
N ARG A 309 0.15 27.18 -10.65
CA ARG A 309 0.18 25.75 -10.47
C ARG A 309 1.60 25.25 -10.27
N ILE A 310 1.77 24.34 -9.31
CA ILE A 310 3.03 23.67 -9.04
C ILE A 310 2.79 22.17 -9.14
N ASP A 311 3.50 21.52 -10.06
CA ASP A 311 3.50 20.08 -10.23
C ASP A 311 4.82 19.51 -9.66
N PHE A 312 4.75 18.78 -8.55
CA PHE A 312 5.87 18.06 -7.98
C PHE A 312 5.97 16.66 -8.59
N ARG A 313 7.16 16.29 -9.04
CA ARG A 313 7.48 14.93 -9.47
C ARG A 313 8.43 14.31 -8.45
N LEU A 314 7.89 13.41 -7.64
CA LEU A 314 8.61 12.82 -6.53
C LEU A 314 8.89 11.33 -6.79
N GLY A 315 10.13 10.93 -6.55
CA GLY A 315 10.51 9.54 -6.58
C GLY A 315 9.80 8.74 -5.48
N PHE A 316 9.58 7.46 -5.71
CA PHE A 316 8.80 6.62 -4.77
C PHE A 316 9.42 6.50 -3.36
N ARG A 317 10.70 6.82 -3.19
CA ARG A 317 11.38 6.85 -1.87
C ARG A 317 11.33 8.21 -1.19
N MET A 318 10.99 9.25 -1.94
CA MET A 318 10.87 10.59 -1.39
C MET A 318 9.60 10.69 -0.57
N GLN A 319 9.72 11.04 0.71
CA GLN A 319 8.55 11.38 1.52
C GLN A 319 8.01 12.73 1.05
N PRO A 320 6.72 12.84 0.74
CA PRO A 320 6.12 14.11 0.35
C PRO A 320 6.07 15.04 1.58
N ARG A 321 7.10 15.85 1.75
CA ARG A 321 7.14 16.94 2.74
C ARG A 321 6.76 18.24 2.05
N ILE A 322 5.51 18.34 1.65
CA ILE A 322 5.03 19.41 0.78
C ILE A 322 5.25 20.80 1.42
N ASN A 323 5.07 20.93 2.71
CA ASN A 323 5.35 22.20 3.39
C ASN A 323 6.78 22.70 3.11
N LEU A 324 7.79 21.85 3.27
CA LEU A 324 9.19 22.22 3.04
C LEU A 324 9.51 22.41 1.56
N MET A 325 8.97 21.55 0.70
CA MET A 325 9.18 21.58 -0.75
C MET A 325 8.54 22.84 -1.34
N PHE A 326 7.29 23.10 -0.98
CA PHE A 326 6.56 24.30 -1.40
C PHE A 326 7.29 25.58 -0.99
N ARG A 327 7.75 25.63 0.26
CA ARG A 327 8.55 26.77 0.75
C ARG A 327 9.79 27.02 -0.10
N LYS A 328 10.55 25.98 -0.44
CA LYS A 328 11.74 26.11 -1.31
C LYS A 328 11.38 26.61 -2.71
N VAL A 329 10.28 26.11 -3.29
CA VAL A 329 9.81 26.59 -4.61
C VAL A 329 9.43 28.07 -4.52
N VAL A 330 8.71 28.47 -3.48
CA VAL A 330 8.34 29.87 -3.29
C VAL A 330 9.59 30.76 -3.10
N GLU A 331 10.58 30.31 -2.31
CA GLU A 331 11.86 31.02 -2.15
C GLU A 331 12.58 31.20 -3.51
N ASP A 332 12.56 30.19 -4.37
CA ASP A 332 13.15 30.24 -5.72
C ASP A 332 12.39 31.22 -6.65
N LEU A 333 11.07 31.16 -6.64
CA LEU A 333 10.23 32.08 -7.41
C LEU A 333 10.41 33.55 -6.98
N VAL A 334 10.62 33.80 -5.69
CA VAL A 334 10.89 35.14 -5.16
C VAL A 334 12.28 35.60 -5.58
N ALA A 335 13.29 34.73 -5.53
CA ALA A 335 14.64 35.05 -5.96
C ALA A 335 14.69 35.43 -7.46
N ASN A 336 13.90 34.73 -8.27
CA ASN A 336 13.75 34.99 -9.71
C ASN A 336 12.81 36.18 -10.03
N LYS A 337 12.22 36.82 -8.99
CA LYS A 337 11.24 37.94 -9.14
C LYS A 337 9.97 37.54 -9.93
N GLU A 338 9.61 36.26 -9.90
CA GLU A 338 8.41 35.78 -10.59
C GLU A 338 7.14 35.99 -9.75
N VAL A 339 7.27 36.01 -8.42
CA VAL A 339 6.15 36.15 -7.49
C VAL A 339 6.51 37.09 -6.35
N ASN A 340 5.54 37.95 -5.98
CA ASN A 340 5.63 38.80 -4.81
C ASN A 340 4.82 38.18 -3.66
N ILE A 341 5.49 37.77 -2.58
CA ILE A 341 4.89 37.12 -1.42
C ILE A 341 4.58 38.06 -0.25
N PHE A 342 4.85 39.34 -0.38
CA PHE A 342 4.58 40.29 0.69
C PHE A 342 3.07 40.44 0.94
N SER A 343 2.76 40.73 2.18
CA SER A 343 1.40 40.99 2.60
C SER A 343 0.81 42.17 1.83
N ARG A 344 -0.40 42.00 1.31
CA ARG A 344 -1.19 43.01 0.62
C ARG A 344 -2.36 43.50 1.48
N TYR A 345 -2.27 43.37 2.81
CA TYR A 345 -3.21 44.02 3.72
C TYR A 345 -2.93 45.51 3.81
N GLU A 346 -3.95 46.33 3.68
CA GLU A 346 -3.82 47.78 3.71
C GLU A 346 -3.28 48.32 5.06
N SER A 347 -3.53 47.59 6.16
CA SER A 347 -3.09 47.90 7.49
C SER A 347 -1.62 47.55 7.78
N LEU A 348 -0.98 46.78 6.89
CA LEU A 348 0.41 46.34 7.10
C LEU A 348 1.34 47.05 6.11
N PRO A 349 2.56 47.44 6.53
CA PRO A 349 3.51 48.06 5.62
C PRO A 349 3.81 47.13 4.43
N SER A 350 3.54 47.60 3.24
CA SER A 350 3.90 46.89 2.00
C SER A 350 5.42 46.69 1.97
N ASN A 351 5.86 45.48 1.62
CA ASN A 351 7.25 45.04 1.47
C ASN A 351 8.04 44.74 2.78
N GLN A 352 7.42 44.72 3.96
CA GLN A 352 8.11 44.33 5.20
C GLN A 352 7.61 43.05 5.83
N THR A 353 6.37 42.63 5.53
CA THR A 353 5.76 41.46 6.15
C THR A 353 5.40 40.43 5.06
N VAL A 354 5.90 39.22 5.22
CA VAL A 354 5.50 38.08 4.35
C VAL A 354 4.02 37.79 4.56
N GLY A 355 3.30 37.59 3.46
CA GLY A 355 1.89 37.23 3.51
C GLY A 355 1.65 35.84 4.12
N ASP A 356 0.46 35.65 4.67
CA ASP A 356 0.04 34.39 5.25
C ASP A 356 -0.23 33.34 4.17
N PHE A 357 0.22 32.10 4.42
CA PHE A 357 -0.03 30.93 3.60
C PHE A 357 -1.01 29.99 4.30
N GLN A 358 -2.13 29.74 3.66
CA GLN A 358 -3.16 28.83 4.16
C GLN A 358 -3.32 27.63 3.22
N PHE A 359 -3.04 26.45 3.73
CA PHE A 359 -3.27 25.20 3.00
C PHE A 359 -4.71 24.71 3.21
N ILE A 360 -5.36 24.28 2.13
CA ILE A 360 -6.69 23.66 2.18
C ILE A 360 -6.60 22.25 1.62
N VAL A 361 -6.94 21.28 2.48
CA VAL A 361 -7.04 19.87 2.13
C VAL A 361 -8.53 19.49 2.11
N LEU A 362 -8.99 18.98 0.97
CA LEU A 362 -10.37 18.57 0.79
C LEU A 362 -10.55 17.10 1.17
N GLU A 363 -11.14 16.84 2.33
CA GLU A 363 -11.44 15.48 2.78
C GLU A 363 -12.87 15.09 2.42
N LYS A 364 -13.04 13.90 1.82
CA LYS A 364 -14.34 13.35 1.43
C LYS A 364 -14.83 12.37 2.48
N TYR A 365 -16.08 12.52 2.92
CA TYR A 365 -16.77 11.55 3.78
C TYR A 365 -18.04 11.03 3.10
N LEU A 366 -18.48 9.83 3.46
CA LEU A 366 -19.72 9.27 2.93
C LEU A 366 -20.92 9.97 3.59
N SER A 367 -21.74 10.64 2.78
CA SER A 367 -23.03 11.17 3.26
C SER A 367 -24.01 10.03 3.55
N GLN A 368 -24.84 10.21 4.58
CA GLN A 368 -25.94 9.28 4.87
C GLN A 368 -27.05 9.36 3.80
N ASP A 369 -27.12 10.46 3.05
CA ASP A 369 -28.11 10.73 2.01
C ASP A 369 -27.76 10.07 0.66
N ASN A 370 -27.14 8.90 0.71
CA ASN A 370 -26.79 8.14 -0.49
C ASN A 370 -27.65 6.89 -0.62
N ASP A 371 -28.38 6.80 -1.73
CA ASP A 371 -29.16 5.61 -2.11
C ASP A 371 -28.28 4.63 -2.92
N LEU A 372 -27.31 4.04 -2.24
CA LEU A 372 -26.39 3.08 -2.83
C LEU A 372 -26.97 1.66 -2.78
N PRO A 373 -26.72 0.83 -3.81
CA PRO A 373 -26.97 -0.60 -3.74
C PRO A 373 -26.32 -1.21 -2.50
N PHE A 374 -26.95 -2.22 -1.90
CA PHE A 374 -26.51 -2.79 -0.62
C PHE A 374 -25.02 -3.13 -0.58
N LEU A 375 -24.51 -3.79 -1.63
CA LEU A 375 -23.10 -4.17 -1.71
C LEU A 375 -22.15 -2.95 -1.78
N GLU A 376 -22.49 -1.93 -2.55
CA GLU A 376 -21.69 -0.70 -2.63
C GLU A 376 -21.70 0.07 -1.31
N ARG A 377 -22.84 0.07 -0.62
CA ARG A 377 -22.98 0.67 0.73
C ARG A 377 -22.08 -0.02 1.75
N VAL A 378 -22.04 -1.36 1.77
CA VAL A 378 -21.16 -2.13 2.65
C VAL A 378 -19.69 -1.84 2.34
N VAL A 379 -19.30 -1.91 1.06
CA VAL A 379 -17.95 -1.61 0.60
C VAL A 379 -17.51 -0.21 1.02
N MET A 380 -18.36 0.80 0.83
CA MET A 380 -18.04 2.18 1.19
C MET A 380 -17.95 2.40 2.70
N LYS A 381 -18.86 1.83 3.50
CA LYS A 381 -18.78 1.89 4.97
C LYS A 381 -17.48 1.30 5.48
N PHE A 382 -17.12 0.11 5.00
CA PHE A 382 -15.89 -0.56 5.42
C PHE A 382 -14.63 0.19 4.96
N HIS A 383 -14.65 0.77 3.75
CA HIS A 383 -13.56 1.61 3.26
C HIS A 383 -13.34 2.84 4.14
N PHE A 384 -14.40 3.56 4.54
CA PHE A 384 -14.27 4.73 5.40
C PHE A 384 -13.82 4.35 6.81
N TRP A 385 -14.29 3.23 7.33
CA TRP A 385 -13.80 2.69 8.61
C TRP A 385 -12.29 2.37 8.55
N LEU A 386 -11.82 1.72 7.48
CA LEU A 386 -10.39 1.51 7.25
C LEU A 386 -9.61 2.82 7.10
N LYS A 387 -10.19 3.81 6.42
CA LYS A 387 -9.58 5.12 6.23
C LYS A 387 -9.38 5.88 7.56
N GLU A 388 -10.32 5.80 8.48
CA GLU A 388 -10.20 6.41 9.81
C GLU A 388 -9.02 5.83 10.61
N HIS A 389 -8.68 4.55 10.39
CA HIS A 389 -7.54 3.88 11.02
C HIS A 389 -6.26 3.94 10.19
N SER A 390 -6.27 4.61 9.06
CA SER A 390 -5.12 4.84 8.19
C SER A 390 -4.48 6.20 8.42
N LEU A 391 -3.36 6.47 7.73
CA LEU A 391 -2.71 7.77 7.79
C LEU A 391 -3.64 8.87 7.24
N SER A 392 -3.83 9.97 8.00
CA SER A 392 -4.62 11.12 7.53
C SER A 392 -3.99 11.76 6.28
N GLU A 393 -4.81 12.37 5.43
CA GLU A 393 -4.30 12.98 4.19
C GLU A 393 -3.29 14.10 4.47
N GLU A 394 -3.50 14.92 5.50
CA GLU A 394 -2.56 15.95 5.94
C GLU A 394 -1.17 15.38 6.26
N LYS A 395 -1.13 14.34 7.09
CA LYS A 395 0.13 13.66 7.45
C LYS A 395 0.73 12.95 6.25
N GLY A 396 -0.11 12.46 5.33
CA GLY A 396 0.32 11.83 4.09
C GLY A 396 1.04 12.81 3.15
N PHE A 397 0.73 14.11 3.23
CA PHE A 397 1.38 15.18 2.46
C PHE A 397 2.48 15.91 3.26
N GLY A 398 2.73 15.53 4.53
CA GLY A 398 3.72 16.21 5.37
C GLY A 398 3.36 17.67 5.67
N LEU A 399 2.07 17.95 5.85
CA LEU A 399 1.51 19.27 6.15
C LEU A 399 1.23 19.47 7.65
N ASP A 400 1.65 18.55 8.50
CA ASP A 400 1.44 18.53 9.95
C ASP A 400 1.98 19.77 10.68
N LEU A 401 2.96 20.47 10.10
CA LEU A 401 3.56 21.70 10.62
C LEU A 401 3.10 22.98 9.88
N ALA A 402 2.19 22.86 8.92
CA ALA A 402 1.68 23.99 8.15
C ALA A 402 0.36 24.52 8.73
N ASN A 403 0.01 25.76 8.37
CA ASN A 403 -1.33 26.27 8.64
C ASN A 403 -2.32 25.60 7.68
N VAL A 404 -3.00 24.55 8.15
CA VAL A 404 -3.87 23.68 7.33
C VAL A 404 -5.30 23.77 7.81
N THR A 405 -6.22 24.00 6.87
CA THR A 405 -7.65 23.82 7.09
C THR A 405 -8.12 22.58 6.34
N VAL A 406 -8.66 21.61 7.07
CA VAL A 406 -9.28 20.43 6.47
C VAL A 406 -10.76 20.72 6.23
N GLU A 407 -11.14 20.79 4.97
CA GLU A 407 -12.55 20.94 4.60
C GLU A 407 -13.18 19.61 4.27
N LYS A 408 -14.17 19.23 5.06
CA LYS A 408 -14.94 18.01 4.82
C LYS A 408 -16.06 18.26 3.82
N PHE A 409 -16.11 17.42 2.77
CA PHE A 409 -17.15 17.41 1.76
C PHE A 409 -17.91 16.10 1.75
N PRO A 410 -19.26 16.15 1.71
CA PRO A 410 -20.04 14.93 1.53
C PRO A 410 -19.78 14.34 0.13
N LEU A 411 -19.48 13.06 0.08
CA LEU A 411 -19.49 12.29 -1.14
C LEU A 411 -20.94 11.86 -1.40
N VAL A 412 -21.61 12.59 -2.27
CA VAL A 412 -22.97 12.23 -2.73
C VAL A 412 -22.80 11.43 -4.01
N VAL A 413 -22.99 10.13 -3.91
CA VAL A 413 -22.82 9.15 -5.00
C VAL A 413 -24.12 8.93 -5.74
N ALA A 414 -25.23 8.81 -5.00
CA ALA A 414 -26.57 8.68 -5.53
C ALA A 414 -27.51 9.46 -4.60
N PRO A 415 -27.97 10.65 -5.00
CA PRO A 415 -28.87 11.42 -4.15
C PRO A 415 -30.18 10.66 -3.95
N VAL A 416 -30.72 10.74 -2.75
CA VAL A 416 -32.03 10.16 -2.42
C VAL A 416 -33.12 10.90 -3.22
N THR A 417 -33.63 10.27 -4.27
CA THR A 417 -34.68 10.82 -5.13
C THR A 417 -36.08 10.48 -4.65
N THR A 418 -36.19 9.59 -3.68
CA THR A 418 -37.49 9.06 -3.21
C THR A 418 -38.19 9.93 -2.17
N LEU A 419 -37.53 10.97 -1.64
CA LEU A 419 -38.11 11.84 -0.64
C LEU A 419 -39.12 12.80 -1.28
N LYS A 420 -40.41 12.49 -1.20
CA LYS A 420 -41.50 13.40 -1.63
C LYS A 420 -41.96 14.18 -0.42
N LEU A 421 -41.55 15.43 -0.30
CA LEU A 421 -42.10 16.37 0.67
C LEU A 421 -43.37 17.00 0.08
N LYS A 422 -44.43 16.96 0.84
CA LYS A 422 -45.71 17.69 0.52
C LYS A 422 -45.80 18.91 1.43
N ARG A 423 -45.88 20.08 0.82
CA ARG A 423 -46.16 21.30 1.58
C ARG A 423 -47.61 21.23 2.08
N VAL A 424 -47.82 21.39 3.36
CA VAL A 424 -49.13 21.57 3.98
C VAL A 424 -49.29 23.06 4.24
N ASP A 425 -50.19 23.70 3.50
CA ASP A 425 -50.54 25.11 3.75
C ASP A 425 -51.48 25.14 4.94
N ASN A 426 -51.21 25.99 5.94
CA ASN A 426 -52.08 26.23 7.11
C ASN A 426 -53.30 27.03 6.74
#